data_8abfb5d77bbbe32c2812fc0f15026558
#
_entry.id   8abfb5d77bbbe32c2812fc0f15026558
#
_cell.length_a   1.000
_cell.length_b   1.000
_cell.length_c   1.000
_cell.angle_alpha   90.00
_cell.angle_beta   90.00
_cell.angle_gamma   90.00
#
_symmetry.space_group_name_H-M   'P 1'
#
loop_
_entity.id
_entity.type
_entity.pdbx_description
1 polymer ?
#
loop_
_entity_poly.entity_id
_entity_poly.type
_entity_poly.pdbx_seq_one_letter_code
_entity_poly.pdbx_strand_id
1 'polypeptide(L)'
;PNYTESLDKLRTTLVSIASQTFPTNRIFVVLAMEKREKGGEEKANILIKEFKNLFGGIFATYHPDVVNEVKGKSSNQAFASKIAYNKLVKKGIININYATVSSVDADSVFDKQYFAYLSYKFLNDPKPHVKFWQSAIVFHNNIWKVPAPTRIISFFGSLWRMAILVQKDRLISSSTYSLSFALLRNIGFWDTDVIPEDYRIFFKAFYKLNGKSRVEPIFLKTSMDAPLSSSYIKSLK
;
A
#
# COMPACT_ATOMS: atom_id res chain seq x y z
N PRO A 1 -3.16 3.18 -4.54
CA PRO A 1 -3.45 3.45 -5.97
C PRO A 1 -4.81 2.88 -6.37
N ASN A 2 -5.51 3.58 -7.22
CA ASN A 2 -6.87 3.20 -7.62
C ASN A 2 -7.08 3.44 -9.12
N TYR A 3 -7.71 2.47 -9.78
CA TYR A 3 -8.23 2.57 -11.13
C TYR A 3 -9.40 1.59 -11.28
N THR A 4 -10.59 2.12 -11.59
CA THR A 4 -11.85 1.36 -11.74
C THR A 4 -12.36 0.61 -10.50
N GLU A 5 -11.72 0.78 -9.34
CA GLU A 5 -12.22 0.19 -8.10
C GLU A 5 -13.52 0.86 -7.63
N SER A 6 -14.41 0.06 -7.03
CA SER A 6 -15.69 0.57 -6.54
C SER A 6 -15.51 1.53 -5.36
N LEU A 7 -16.43 2.50 -5.23
CA LEU A 7 -16.47 3.44 -4.11
C LEU A 7 -16.54 2.70 -2.76
N ASP A 8 -17.34 1.63 -2.66
CA ASP A 8 -17.53 0.88 -1.43
C ASP A 8 -16.27 0.11 -1.00
N LYS A 9 -15.50 -0.40 -1.99
CA LYS A 9 -14.22 -1.05 -1.70
C LYS A 9 -13.23 -0.06 -1.08
N LEU A 10 -13.07 1.11 -1.70
CA LEU A 10 -12.21 2.18 -1.17
C LEU A 10 -12.69 2.67 0.20
N ARG A 11 -14.00 2.82 0.37
CA ARG A 11 -14.60 3.19 1.67
C ARG A 11 -14.26 2.16 2.74
N THR A 12 -14.37 0.86 2.45
CA THR A 12 -14.01 -0.22 3.39
C THR A 12 -12.55 -0.12 3.83
N THR A 13 -11.63 0.10 2.90
CA THR A 13 -10.21 0.32 3.21
C THR A 13 -10.02 1.54 4.10
N LEU A 14 -10.64 2.68 3.77
CA LEU A 14 -10.53 3.91 4.56
C LEU A 14 -11.13 3.77 5.97
N VAL A 15 -12.26 3.06 6.11
CA VAL A 15 -12.84 2.73 7.42
C VAL A 15 -11.87 1.91 8.25
N SER A 16 -11.18 0.93 7.67
CA SER A 16 -10.19 0.13 8.40
C SER A 16 -9.00 0.97 8.89
N ILE A 17 -8.60 2.00 8.11
CA ILE A 17 -7.56 2.94 8.50
C ILE A 17 -8.07 3.93 9.56
N ALA A 18 -9.31 4.40 9.45
CA ALA A 18 -9.91 5.31 10.43
C ALA A 18 -10.21 4.64 11.77
N SER A 19 -10.31 3.30 11.80
CA SER A 19 -10.59 2.50 13.01
C SER A 19 -9.33 2.03 13.74
N GLN A 20 -8.18 2.58 13.42
CA GLN A 20 -6.90 2.20 14.04
C GLN A 20 -6.80 2.70 15.49
N THR A 21 -6.09 1.96 16.34
CA THR A 21 -5.72 2.38 17.69
C THR A 21 -4.61 3.45 17.69
N PHE A 22 -3.89 3.59 16.59
CA PHE A 22 -2.95 4.67 16.37
C PHE A 22 -3.68 6.01 16.17
N PRO A 23 -3.19 7.13 16.71
CA PRO A 23 -3.83 8.43 16.54
C PRO A 23 -4.03 8.80 15.06
N THR A 24 -5.26 8.77 14.58
CA THR A 24 -5.58 8.95 13.17
C THR A 24 -5.29 10.36 12.65
N ASN A 25 -5.24 11.35 13.54
CA ASN A 25 -4.76 12.71 13.23
C ASN A 25 -3.26 12.77 12.85
N ARG A 26 -2.52 11.69 13.03
CA ARG A 26 -1.15 11.51 12.55
C ARG A 26 -1.07 10.69 11.25
N ILE A 27 -2.20 10.24 10.72
CA ILE A 27 -2.28 9.51 9.44
C ILE A 27 -2.69 10.49 8.34
N PHE A 28 -1.89 10.54 7.28
CA PHE A 28 -2.19 11.30 6.07
C PHE A 28 -2.52 10.32 4.94
N VAL A 29 -3.68 10.49 4.34
CA VAL A 29 -4.16 9.61 3.27
C VAL A 29 -4.04 10.28 1.92
N VAL A 30 -3.47 9.58 0.95
CA VAL A 30 -3.39 10.02 -0.45
C VAL A 30 -4.18 9.05 -1.32
N LEU A 31 -5.28 9.55 -1.89
CA LEU A 31 -6.03 8.82 -2.89
C LEU A 31 -5.32 8.97 -4.24
N ALA A 32 -4.53 7.97 -4.59
CA ALA A 32 -3.78 7.97 -5.85
C ALA A 32 -4.68 7.50 -6.98
N MET A 33 -5.33 8.45 -7.66
CA MET A 33 -6.26 8.24 -8.76
C MET A 33 -5.54 8.37 -10.10
N GLU A 34 -6.09 7.77 -11.14
CA GLU A 34 -5.63 7.98 -12.51
C GLU A 34 -6.58 8.94 -13.24
N LYS A 35 -6.04 9.96 -13.93
CA LYS A 35 -6.84 10.98 -14.62
C LYS A 35 -7.74 10.38 -15.70
N ARG A 36 -7.36 9.24 -16.29
CA ARG A 36 -8.15 8.52 -17.31
C ARG A 36 -9.40 7.82 -16.74
N GLU A 37 -9.55 7.74 -15.41
CA GLU A 37 -10.72 7.10 -14.79
C GLU A 37 -11.93 8.03 -14.87
N LYS A 38 -12.95 7.62 -15.61
CA LYS A 38 -14.23 8.35 -15.67
C LYS A 38 -14.90 8.32 -14.30
N GLY A 39 -15.30 9.48 -13.78
CA GLY A 39 -15.89 9.62 -12.44
C GLY A 39 -14.89 9.49 -11.30
N GLY A 40 -13.59 9.36 -11.56
CA GLY A 40 -12.56 9.24 -10.52
C GLY A 40 -12.48 10.47 -9.61
N GLU A 41 -12.66 11.68 -10.14
CA GLU A 41 -12.68 12.92 -9.33
C GLU A 41 -13.90 12.97 -8.41
N GLU A 42 -15.08 12.63 -8.89
CA GLU A 42 -16.30 12.59 -8.08
C GLU A 42 -16.18 11.58 -6.96
N LYS A 43 -15.69 10.36 -7.27
CA LYS A 43 -15.40 9.31 -6.29
C LYS A 43 -14.43 9.79 -5.20
N ALA A 44 -13.33 10.43 -5.59
CA ALA A 44 -12.35 10.96 -4.65
C ALA A 44 -12.95 12.07 -3.77
N ASN A 45 -13.74 12.98 -4.34
CA ASN A 45 -14.40 14.06 -3.61
C ASN A 45 -15.39 13.55 -2.57
N ILE A 46 -16.16 12.51 -2.90
CA ILE A 46 -17.06 11.83 -1.94
C ILE A 46 -16.26 11.30 -0.75
N LEU A 47 -15.20 10.54 -1.01
CA LEU A 47 -14.38 9.97 0.04
C LEU A 47 -13.66 11.03 0.88
N ILE A 48 -13.11 12.07 0.25
CA ILE A 48 -12.49 13.18 0.99
C ILE A 48 -13.52 13.86 1.89
N LYS A 49 -14.74 14.12 1.43
CA LYS A 49 -15.80 14.73 2.23
C LYS A 49 -16.19 13.86 3.42
N GLU A 50 -16.28 12.52 3.24
CA GLU A 50 -16.64 11.57 4.28
C GLU A 50 -15.53 11.47 5.37
N PHE A 51 -14.26 11.48 4.97
CA PHE A 51 -13.14 11.14 5.85
C PHE A 51 -12.26 12.32 6.27
N LYS A 52 -12.52 13.55 5.82
CA LYS A 52 -11.66 14.74 6.06
C LYS A 52 -11.38 15.03 7.53
N ASN A 53 -12.31 14.71 8.42
CA ASN A 53 -12.20 15.00 9.86
C ASN A 53 -11.63 13.80 10.66
N LEU A 54 -11.36 12.66 10.00
CA LEU A 54 -10.91 11.44 10.65
C LEU A 54 -9.38 11.26 10.57
N PHE A 55 -8.71 11.99 9.68
CA PHE A 55 -7.28 11.89 9.46
C PHE A 55 -6.56 13.23 9.69
N GLY A 56 -5.26 13.20 9.86
CA GLY A 56 -4.42 14.41 9.85
C GLY A 56 -4.48 15.17 8.52
N GLY A 57 -4.85 14.46 7.47
CA GLY A 57 -5.17 15.02 6.16
C GLY A 57 -5.51 13.93 5.15
N ILE A 58 -6.42 14.26 4.24
CA ILE A 58 -6.76 13.40 3.10
C ILE A 58 -6.85 14.26 1.83
N PHE A 59 -6.22 13.80 0.77
CA PHE A 59 -6.29 14.47 -0.53
C PHE A 59 -6.12 13.48 -1.67
N ALA A 60 -6.57 13.87 -2.87
CA ALA A 60 -6.39 13.09 -4.08
C ALA A 60 -5.24 13.61 -4.94
N THR A 61 -4.66 12.72 -5.72
CA THR A 61 -3.76 13.01 -6.83
C THR A 61 -4.30 12.33 -8.08
N TYR A 62 -4.10 12.94 -9.25
CA TYR A 62 -4.63 12.43 -10.51
C TYR A 62 -3.47 12.27 -11.48
N HIS A 63 -2.98 11.04 -11.59
CA HIS A 63 -1.85 10.72 -12.46
C HIS A 63 -2.27 10.85 -13.93
N PRO A 64 -1.63 11.72 -14.73
CA PRO A 64 -1.92 11.84 -16.14
C PRO A 64 -1.39 10.65 -16.94
N ASP A 65 -1.87 10.48 -18.17
CA ASP A 65 -1.22 9.58 -19.13
C ASP A 65 0.11 10.20 -19.58
N VAL A 66 1.22 9.53 -19.25
CA VAL A 66 2.57 9.96 -19.62
C VAL A 66 3.16 8.95 -20.61
N VAL A 67 3.77 9.46 -21.69
CA VAL A 67 4.48 8.61 -22.67
C VAL A 67 5.69 7.96 -21.98
N ASN A 68 5.91 6.70 -22.26
CA ASN A 68 6.98 5.86 -21.67
C ASN A 68 6.80 5.50 -20.18
N GLU A 69 5.65 5.75 -19.60
CA GLU A 69 5.29 5.17 -18.28
C GLU A 69 4.31 4.01 -18.44
N VAL A 70 4.53 2.95 -17.67
CA VAL A 70 3.58 1.83 -17.63
C VAL A 70 2.33 2.27 -16.89
N LYS A 71 1.17 2.13 -17.53
CA LYS A 71 -0.12 2.43 -16.90
C LYS A 71 -0.41 1.43 -15.80
N GLY A 72 -0.49 1.89 -14.56
CA GLY A 72 -0.76 1.02 -13.44
C GLY A 72 -0.33 1.56 -12.09
N LYS A 73 -0.25 0.65 -11.12
CA LYS A 73 0.02 0.96 -9.72
C LYS A 73 1.37 1.67 -9.54
N SER A 74 2.43 1.24 -10.23
CA SER A 74 3.78 1.76 -10.03
C SER A 74 3.89 3.26 -10.36
N SER A 75 3.53 3.64 -11.59
CA SER A 75 3.57 5.05 -12.04
C SER A 75 2.63 5.94 -11.21
N ASN A 76 1.43 5.44 -10.92
CA ASN A 76 0.45 6.18 -10.12
C ASN A 76 0.95 6.46 -8.70
N GLN A 77 1.50 5.46 -8.00
CA GLN A 77 2.04 5.69 -6.64
C GLN A 77 3.35 6.49 -6.63
N ALA A 78 4.18 6.38 -7.68
CA ALA A 78 5.36 7.24 -7.86
C ALA A 78 4.95 8.72 -7.95
N PHE A 79 3.94 9.03 -8.77
CA PHE A 79 3.38 10.36 -8.92
C PHE A 79 2.78 10.87 -7.61
N ALA A 80 1.92 10.06 -6.98
CA ALA A 80 1.25 10.42 -5.73
C ALA A 80 2.23 10.69 -4.59
N SER A 81 3.27 9.86 -4.46
CA SER A 81 4.27 10.01 -3.40
C SER A 81 5.16 11.24 -3.57
N LYS A 82 5.49 11.62 -4.82
CA LYS A 82 6.21 12.88 -5.11
C LYS A 82 5.36 14.09 -4.72
N ILE A 83 4.06 14.07 -5.01
CA ILE A 83 3.12 15.13 -4.58
C ILE A 83 3.00 15.15 -3.05
N ALA A 84 2.85 13.99 -2.41
CA ALA A 84 2.81 13.89 -0.95
C ALA A 84 4.08 14.45 -0.31
N TYR A 85 5.25 14.12 -0.84
CA TYR A 85 6.52 14.70 -0.39
C TYR A 85 6.51 16.24 -0.47
N ASN A 86 6.08 16.80 -1.61
CA ASN A 86 6.03 18.24 -1.78
C ASN A 86 5.01 18.92 -0.87
N LYS A 87 3.83 18.32 -0.68
CA LYS A 87 2.75 18.89 0.15
C LYS A 87 2.99 18.75 1.65
N LEU A 88 3.57 17.65 2.09
CA LEU A 88 3.67 17.31 3.51
C LEU A 88 5.07 17.58 4.08
N VAL A 89 6.12 17.11 3.38
CA VAL A 89 7.50 17.22 3.87
C VAL A 89 8.08 18.61 3.58
N LYS A 90 8.06 19.06 2.31
CA LYS A 90 8.66 20.37 1.95
C LYS A 90 7.93 21.54 2.61
N LYS A 91 6.65 21.42 2.94
CA LYS A 91 5.89 22.44 3.67
C LYS A 91 6.05 22.33 5.20
N GLY A 92 6.85 21.40 5.69
CA GLY A 92 7.12 21.24 7.12
C GLY A 92 5.95 20.68 7.95
N ILE A 93 4.92 20.10 7.29
CA ILE A 93 3.78 19.47 7.99
C ILE A 93 4.22 18.20 8.71
N ILE A 94 5.09 17.41 8.07
CA ILE A 94 5.67 16.18 8.65
C ILE A 94 7.19 16.20 8.55
N ASN A 95 7.85 15.63 9.57
CA ASN A 95 9.28 15.39 9.53
C ASN A 95 9.54 14.03 8.86
N ILE A 96 10.24 14.03 7.74
CA ILE A 96 10.52 12.83 6.93
C ILE A 96 11.25 11.73 7.71
N ASN A 97 12.07 12.10 8.70
CA ASN A 97 12.83 11.14 9.49
C ASN A 97 11.98 10.37 10.51
N TYR A 98 10.77 10.86 10.79
CA TYR A 98 9.81 10.22 11.68
C TYR A 98 8.53 9.77 10.95
N ALA A 99 8.60 9.60 9.63
CA ALA A 99 7.47 9.23 8.81
C ALA A 99 7.72 7.90 8.06
N THR A 100 6.67 7.09 8.01
CA THR A 100 6.58 5.91 7.14
C THR A 100 5.59 6.18 6.01
N VAL A 101 5.79 5.50 4.90
CA VAL A 101 4.83 5.44 3.78
C VAL A 101 4.35 4.02 3.65
N SER A 102 3.04 3.83 3.56
CA SER A 102 2.42 2.55 3.26
C SER A 102 1.88 2.57 1.84
N SER A 103 2.36 1.64 1.00
CA SER A 103 1.72 1.32 -0.27
C SER A 103 0.54 0.40 0.03
N VAL A 104 -0.67 0.86 -0.27
CA VAL A 104 -1.91 0.19 0.10
C VAL A 104 -2.70 -0.14 -1.15
N ASP A 105 -3.08 -1.41 -1.31
CA ASP A 105 -4.03 -1.82 -2.34
C ASP A 105 -5.44 -1.38 -1.95
N ALA A 106 -6.27 -1.11 -2.96
CA ALA A 106 -7.59 -0.51 -2.79
C ALA A 106 -8.59 -1.38 -2.00
N ASP A 107 -8.28 -2.65 -1.82
CA ASP A 107 -9.08 -3.66 -1.12
C ASP A 107 -8.48 -4.10 0.21
N SER A 108 -7.43 -3.42 0.68
CA SER A 108 -6.73 -3.78 1.92
C SER A 108 -7.53 -3.39 3.17
N VAL A 109 -7.76 -4.34 4.04
CA VAL A 109 -8.40 -4.15 5.35
C VAL A 109 -7.40 -4.50 6.43
N PHE A 110 -7.00 -3.50 7.21
CA PHE A 110 -5.96 -3.64 8.22
C PHE A 110 -6.50 -4.12 9.57
N ASP A 111 -5.67 -4.86 10.30
CA ASP A 111 -5.86 -5.05 11.74
C ASP A 111 -5.88 -3.69 12.45
N LYS A 112 -6.67 -3.57 13.53
CA LYS A 112 -6.83 -2.31 14.28
C LYS A 112 -5.53 -1.79 14.90
N GLN A 113 -4.56 -2.63 15.13
CA GLN A 113 -3.27 -2.28 15.74
C GLN A 113 -2.14 -2.09 14.72
N TYR A 114 -2.42 -2.24 13.42
CA TYR A 114 -1.39 -2.25 12.39
C TYR A 114 -0.49 -1.01 12.44
N PHE A 115 -1.06 0.19 12.39
CA PHE A 115 -0.26 1.42 12.37
C PHE A 115 0.39 1.74 13.72
N ALA A 116 -0.21 1.32 14.83
CA ALA A 116 0.42 1.43 16.16
C ALA A 116 1.67 0.54 16.22
N TYR A 117 1.55 -0.72 15.78
CA TYR A 117 2.66 -1.66 15.77
C TYR A 117 3.74 -1.28 14.76
N LEU A 118 3.36 -0.82 13.56
CA LEU A 118 4.30 -0.27 12.58
C LEU A 118 5.11 0.88 13.16
N SER A 119 4.44 1.83 13.82
CA SER A 119 5.10 2.97 14.45
C SER A 119 6.04 2.55 15.57
N TYR A 120 5.62 1.60 16.40
CA TYR A 120 6.47 1.00 17.44
C TYR A 120 7.73 0.36 16.83
N LYS A 121 7.57 -0.47 15.80
CA LYS A 121 8.70 -1.12 15.11
C LYS A 121 9.64 -0.09 14.48
N PHE A 122 9.08 0.92 13.82
CA PHE A 122 9.87 1.98 13.18
C PHE A 122 10.69 2.80 14.18
N LEU A 123 10.08 3.22 15.29
CA LEU A 123 10.72 4.10 16.28
C LEU A 123 11.77 3.37 17.13
N ASN A 124 11.60 2.07 17.35
CA ASN A 124 12.54 1.26 18.14
C ASN A 124 13.59 0.54 17.29
N ASP A 125 13.54 0.67 15.97
CA ASP A 125 14.56 0.08 15.10
C ASP A 125 15.81 0.97 15.06
N PRO A 126 17.02 0.44 15.28
CA PRO A 126 18.26 1.22 15.24
C PRO A 126 18.60 1.72 13.83
N LYS A 127 18.02 1.11 12.78
CA LYS A 127 18.26 1.46 11.38
C LYS A 127 16.95 1.46 10.57
N PRO A 128 15.96 2.31 10.92
CA PRO A 128 14.65 2.26 10.29
C PRO A 128 14.66 2.71 8.82
N HIS A 129 15.67 3.50 8.43
CA HIS A 129 15.76 4.06 7.08
C HIS A 129 16.38 3.13 6.03
N VAL A 130 16.60 1.87 6.37
CA VAL A 130 17.00 0.82 5.42
C VAL A 130 15.99 -0.31 5.37
N LYS A 131 14.83 -0.14 6.01
CA LYS A 131 13.86 -1.21 6.22
C LYS A 131 12.52 -0.98 5.53
N PHE A 132 11.93 -2.11 5.19
CA PHE A 132 10.52 -2.30 4.82
C PHE A 132 9.82 -3.09 5.91
N TRP A 133 8.51 -2.99 5.99
CA TRP A 133 7.65 -3.75 6.90
C TRP A 133 6.53 -4.41 6.10
N GLN A 134 6.40 -5.72 6.28
CA GLN A 134 5.43 -6.55 5.56
C GLN A 134 4.48 -7.22 6.56
N SER A 135 3.18 -7.04 6.35
CA SER A 135 2.15 -7.73 7.12
C SER A 135 1.80 -9.10 6.55
N ALA A 136 1.11 -9.90 7.37
CA ALA A 136 0.49 -11.14 6.94
C ALA A 136 -0.68 -10.85 6.00
N ILE A 137 -0.49 -11.04 4.69
CA ILE A 137 -1.55 -10.85 3.70
C ILE A 137 -2.42 -12.10 3.64
N VAL A 138 -3.72 -11.92 3.84
CA VAL A 138 -4.73 -12.99 3.85
C VAL A 138 -5.85 -12.64 2.87
N PHE A 139 -6.09 -13.50 1.90
CA PHE A 139 -7.18 -13.36 0.93
C PHE A 139 -8.49 -13.81 1.55
N HIS A 140 -9.22 -12.88 2.17
CA HIS A 140 -10.41 -13.22 2.96
C HIS A 140 -11.65 -12.37 2.66
N ASN A 141 -11.50 -11.12 2.21
CA ASN A 141 -12.62 -10.16 2.14
C ASN A 141 -13.81 -10.65 1.29
N ASN A 142 -13.54 -11.32 0.17
CA ASN A 142 -14.55 -11.83 -0.76
C ASN A 142 -14.49 -13.35 -0.95
N ILE A 143 -13.82 -14.09 -0.07
CA ILE A 143 -13.51 -15.52 -0.27
C ILE A 143 -14.73 -16.40 -0.56
N TRP A 144 -15.88 -16.05 -0.01
CA TRP A 144 -17.14 -16.76 -0.25
C TRP A 144 -17.84 -16.37 -1.58
N LYS A 145 -17.39 -15.29 -2.23
CA LYS A 145 -17.93 -14.83 -3.52
C LYS A 145 -17.16 -15.36 -4.72
N VAL A 146 -16.00 -15.99 -4.49
CA VAL A 146 -15.17 -16.55 -5.56
C VAL A 146 -15.45 -18.04 -5.79
N PRO A 147 -15.21 -18.57 -7.02
CA PRO A 147 -15.33 -20.00 -7.32
C PRO A 147 -14.46 -20.87 -6.41
N ALA A 148 -14.88 -22.13 -6.20
CA ALA A 148 -14.17 -23.06 -5.33
C ALA A 148 -12.66 -23.24 -5.66
N PRO A 149 -12.24 -23.40 -6.93
CA PRO A 149 -10.81 -23.48 -7.26
C PRO A 149 -10.02 -22.22 -6.85
N THR A 150 -10.58 -21.03 -7.11
CA THR A 150 -9.95 -19.76 -6.72
C THR A 150 -9.86 -19.66 -5.19
N ARG A 151 -10.87 -20.14 -4.47
CA ARG A 151 -10.88 -20.18 -3.00
C ARG A 151 -9.74 -21.03 -2.45
N ILE A 152 -9.55 -22.23 -3.01
CA ILE A 152 -8.47 -23.15 -2.63
C ILE A 152 -7.10 -22.49 -2.88
N ILE A 153 -6.87 -21.93 -4.06
CA ILE A 153 -5.62 -21.25 -4.41
C ILE A 153 -5.36 -20.06 -3.48
N SER A 154 -6.38 -19.26 -3.21
CA SER A 154 -6.27 -18.09 -2.32
C SER A 154 -5.97 -18.50 -0.87
N PHE A 155 -6.54 -19.61 -0.41
CA PHE A 155 -6.25 -20.17 0.91
C PHE A 155 -4.77 -20.58 1.02
N PHE A 156 -4.28 -21.39 0.09
CA PHE A 156 -2.86 -21.78 0.08
C PHE A 156 -1.92 -20.59 -0.14
N GLY A 157 -2.31 -19.62 -0.95
CA GLY A 157 -1.58 -18.36 -1.13
C GLY A 157 -1.46 -17.56 0.17
N SER A 158 -2.50 -17.54 0.98
CA SER A 158 -2.49 -16.90 2.31
C SER A 158 -1.57 -17.65 3.28
N LEU A 159 -1.65 -18.99 3.33
CA LEU A 159 -0.75 -19.82 4.15
C LEU A 159 0.72 -19.61 3.75
N TRP A 160 1.02 -19.62 2.45
CA TRP A 160 2.36 -19.37 1.94
C TRP A 160 2.90 -18.00 2.37
N ARG A 161 2.09 -16.93 2.24
CA ARG A 161 2.49 -15.57 2.66
C ARG A 161 2.73 -15.48 4.16
N MET A 162 1.94 -16.16 4.99
CA MET A 162 2.18 -16.26 6.43
C MET A 162 3.46 -17.05 6.74
N ALA A 163 3.71 -18.16 6.04
CA ALA A 163 4.91 -18.96 6.23
C ALA A 163 6.19 -18.20 5.87
N ILE A 164 6.17 -17.38 4.81
CA ILE A 164 7.33 -16.56 4.42
C ILE A 164 7.65 -15.48 5.45
N LEU A 165 6.66 -14.95 6.19
CA LEU A 165 6.91 -13.92 7.20
C LEU A 165 7.90 -14.33 8.28
N VAL A 166 8.02 -15.61 8.60
CA VAL A 166 9.00 -16.12 9.57
C VAL A 166 10.41 -16.27 8.98
N GLN A 167 10.52 -16.21 7.64
CA GLN A 167 11.79 -16.36 6.92
C GLN A 167 12.39 -14.99 6.59
N LYS A 168 12.87 -14.28 7.60
CA LYS A 168 13.36 -12.89 7.47
C LYS A 168 14.38 -12.69 6.35
N ASP A 169 15.25 -13.66 6.12
CA ASP A 169 16.31 -13.56 5.09
C ASP A 169 15.79 -13.68 3.66
N ARG A 170 14.56 -14.19 3.48
CA ARG A 170 13.91 -14.38 2.18
C ARG A 170 12.69 -13.48 2.00
N LEU A 171 12.32 -12.73 3.03
CA LEU A 171 11.15 -11.89 2.99
C LEU A 171 11.39 -10.71 2.05
N ILE A 172 10.48 -10.55 1.09
CA ILE A 172 10.45 -9.43 0.14
C ILE A 172 9.07 -8.77 0.28
N SER A 173 9.04 -7.44 0.12
CA SER A 173 7.77 -6.70 0.15
C SER A 173 6.84 -7.12 -0.98
N SER A 174 5.55 -7.22 -0.70
CA SER A 174 4.53 -7.60 -1.69
C SER A 174 3.18 -6.95 -1.40
N SER A 175 2.46 -6.58 -2.46
CA SER A 175 1.10 -6.00 -2.44
C SER A 175 0.97 -4.77 -1.54
N THR A 176 0.63 -4.95 -0.27
CA THR A 176 0.53 -3.89 0.75
C THR A 176 1.68 -4.01 1.74
N TYR A 177 2.51 -2.98 1.81
CA TYR A 177 3.72 -2.91 2.64
C TYR A 177 4.02 -1.48 3.05
N SER A 178 4.92 -1.32 4.00
CA SER A 178 5.36 -0.01 4.49
C SER A 178 6.89 0.13 4.43
N LEU A 179 7.37 1.35 4.30
CA LEU A 179 8.78 1.69 4.34
C LEU A 179 8.99 3.09 4.93
N SER A 180 10.24 3.39 5.33
CA SER A 180 10.60 4.74 5.74
C SER A 180 10.41 5.75 4.60
N PHE A 181 9.80 6.91 4.87
CA PHE A 181 9.68 7.96 3.85
C PHE A 181 11.05 8.52 3.45
N ALA A 182 11.99 8.59 4.38
CA ALA A 182 13.36 8.98 4.09
C ALA A 182 14.05 7.98 3.15
N LEU A 183 13.82 6.67 3.35
CA LEU A 183 14.30 5.64 2.43
C LEU A 183 13.68 5.82 1.04
N LEU A 184 12.35 5.95 0.96
CA LEU A 184 11.64 6.13 -0.31
C LEU A 184 12.19 7.32 -1.10
N ARG A 185 12.40 8.47 -0.45
CA ARG A 185 13.02 9.63 -1.09
C ARG A 185 14.46 9.35 -1.52
N ASN A 186 15.26 8.71 -0.68
CA ASN A 186 16.65 8.39 -0.97
C ASN A 186 16.79 7.52 -2.22
N ILE A 187 15.94 6.51 -2.39
CA ILE A 187 15.96 5.63 -3.56
C ILE A 187 15.30 6.22 -4.80
N GLY A 188 14.72 7.44 -4.73
CA GLY A 188 14.14 8.16 -5.88
C GLY A 188 12.70 7.73 -6.20
N PHE A 189 11.93 7.28 -5.20
CA PHE A 189 10.56 6.81 -5.33
C PHE A 189 10.43 5.52 -6.16
N TRP A 190 9.19 5.13 -6.52
CA TRP A 190 8.93 3.97 -7.38
C TRP A 190 9.37 4.25 -8.82
N ASP A 191 9.79 3.22 -9.53
CA ASP A 191 10.04 3.29 -10.96
C ASP A 191 8.71 3.29 -11.72
N THR A 192 8.63 3.98 -12.86
CA THR A 192 7.39 4.16 -13.63
C THR A 192 7.30 3.25 -14.85
N ASP A 193 8.32 2.45 -15.10
CA ASP A 193 8.49 1.58 -16.27
C ASP A 193 8.25 0.09 -15.96
N VAL A 194 7.73 -0.25 -14.77
CA VAL A 194 7.57 -1.63 -14.31
C VAL A 194 6.16 -1.91 -13.79
N ILE A 195 5.70 -3.18 -13.93
CA ILE A 195 4.44 -3.65 -13.36
C ILE A 195 4.61 -4.14 -11.92
N PRO A 196 5.58 -5.03 -11.57
CA PRO A 196 5.74 -5.55 -10.21
C PRO A 196 6.50 -4.56 -9.33
N GLU A 197 5.84 -3.47 -8.94
CA GLU A 197 6.43 -2.36 -8.21
C GLU A 197 6.91 -2.72 -6.81
N ASP A 198 6.29 -3.70 -6.18
CA ASP A 198 6.55 -4.15 -4.82
C ASP A 198 7.91 -4.88 -4.71
N TYR A 199 8.19 -5.79 -5.63
CA TYR A 199 9.51 -6.42 -5.75
C TYR A 199 10.58 -5.43 -6.21
N ARG A 200 10.24 -4.64 -7.24
CA ARG A 200 11.19 -3.70 -7.84
C ARG A 200 11.70 -2.67 -6.84
N ILE A 201 10.83 -2.08 -6.02
CA ILE A 201 11.24 -1.06 -5.03
C ILE A 201 12.16 -1.67 -3.96
N PHE A 202 11.92 -2.91 -3.55
CA PHE A 202 12.80 -3.60 -2.61
C PHE A 202 14.20 -3.82 -3.20
N PHE A 203 14.30 -4.37 -4.41
CA PHE A 203 15.60 -4.59 -5.05
C PHE A 203 16.31 -3.27 -5.37
N LYS A 204 15.58 -2.24 -5.76
CA LYS A 204 16.13 -0.89 -5.96
C LYS A 204 16.80 -0.38 -4.68
N ALA A 205 16.14 -0.53 -3.54
CA ALA A 205 16.70 -0.18 -2.24
C ALA A 205 17.89 -1.09 -1.87
N PHE A 206 17.76 -2.39 -2.09
CA PHE A 206 18.79 -3.37 -1.79
C PHE A 206 20.10 -3.08 -2.52
N TYR A 207 20.04 -2.84 -3.83
CA TYR A 207 21.23 -2.51 -4.62
C TYR A 207 21.78 -1.14 -4.25
N LYS A 208 20.92 -0.12 -4.12
CA LYS A 208 21.37 1.24 -3.77
C LYS A 208 22.04 1.31 -2.40
N LEU A 209 21.66 0.46 -1.47
CA LEU A 209 22.19 0.40 -0.11
C LEU A 209 23.22 -0.74 0.09
N ASN A 210 23.77 -1.27 -0.98
CA ASN A 210 24.81 -2.31 -0.94
C ASN A 210 24.38 -3.52 -0.09
N GLY A 211 23.18 -4.02 -0.32
CA GLY A 211 22.65 -5.19 0.37
C GLY A 211 22.19 -4.97 1.82
N LYS A 212 22.09 -3.73 2.28
CA LYS A 212 21.70 -3.42 3.68
C LYS A 212 20.18 -3.38 3.90
N SER A 213 19.38 -3.27 2.83
CA SER A 213 17.92 -3.30 2.98
C SER A 213 17.41 -4.64 3.45
N ARG A 214 16.40 -4.61 4.33
CA ARG A 214 15.71 -5.80 4.87
C ARG A 214 14.22 -5.53 4.97
N VAL A 215 13.45 -6.60 4.90
CA VAL A 215 12.02 -6.57 5.21
C VAL A 215 11.80 -7.18 6.59
N GLU A 216 11.12 -6.45 7.46
CA GLU A 216 10.75 -6.91 8.80
C GLU A 216 9.27 -7.34 8.81
N PRO A 217 8.93 -8.47 9.43
CA PRO A 217 7.55 -8.91 9.50
C PRO A 217 6.74 -8.10 10.51
N ILE A 218 5.49 -7.88 10.16
CA ILE A 218 4.39 -7.47 11.05
C ILE A 218 3.45 -8.65 11.17
N PHE A 219 3.40 -9.30 12.34
CA PHE A 219 2.56 -10.46 12.60
C PHE A 219 1.10 -10.07 12.90
N LEU A 220 0.60 -9.05 12.19
CA LEU A 220 -0.79 -8.63 12.17
C LEU A 220 -1.31 -8.80 10.74
N LYS A 221 -2.56 -9.22 10.60
CA LYS A 221 -3.13 -9.48 9.27
C LYS A 221 -3.48 -8.20 8.53
N THR A 222 -3.29 -8.23 7.22
CA THR A 222 -3.96 -7.35 6.27
C THR A 222 -4.79 -8.23 5.35
N SER A 223 -6.11 -8.08 5.43
CA SER A 223 -7.03 -8.86 4.59
C SER A 223 -7.20 -8.17 3.24
N MET A 224 -7.26 -8.96 2.18
CA MET A 224 -7.43 -8.49 0.80
C MET A 224 -8.48 -9.34 0.08
N ASP A 225 -8.92 -8.89 -1.09
CA ASP A 225 -9.78 -9.66 -1.96
C ASP A 225 -9.02 -10.85 -2.57
N ALA A 226 -9.65 -12.00 -2.62
CA ALA A 226 -9.23 -13.08 -3.51
C ALA A 226 -9.46 -12.65 -4.97
N PRO A 227 -8.58 -13.03 -5.92
CA PRO A 227 -8.75 -12.68 -7.32
C PRO A 227 -10.13 -13.11 -7.86
N LEU A 228 -10.88 -12.16 -8.40
CA LEU A 228 -12.17 -12.41 -9.04
C LEU A 228 -12.07 -12.01 -10.50
N SER A 229 -12.31 -12.96 -11.38
CA SER A 229 -12.39 -12.71 -12.82
C SER A 229 -13.85 -12.65 -13.27
N SER A 230 -14.12 -11.92 -14.36
CA SER A 230 -15.44 -11.78 -14.97
C SER A 230 -15.99 -13.07 -15.58
N SER A 231 -15.18 -14.13 -15.65
CA SER A 231 -15.59 -15.44 -16.16
C SER A 231 -14.84 -16.55 -15.40
N TYR A 232 -15.54 -17.65 -15.14
CA TYR A 232 -15.00 -18.84 -14.49
C TYR A 232 -13.73 -19.36 -15.18
N ILE A 233 -13.72 -19.38 -16.52
CA ILE A 233 -12.59 -19.84 -17.34
C ILE A 233 -11.38 -18.89 -17.22
N LYS A 234 -11.62 -17.57 -17.10
CA LYS A 234 -10.54 -16.58 -16.90
C LYS A 234 -9.96 -16.61 -15.49
N SER A 235 -10.71 -17.10 -14.51
CA SER A 235 -10.19 -17.24 -13.13
C SER A 235 -9.32 -18.49 -12.94
N LEU A 236 -9.27 -19.37 -13.92
CA LEU A 236 -8.43 -20.59 -13.95
C LEU A 236 -7.12 -20.40 -14.75
N LYS A 237 -6.95 -19.28 -15.45
CA LYS A 237 -5.71 -18.89 -16.12
C LYS A 237 -4.90 -17.93 -15.25
#